data_3b48d8d02009197f15649ecfce073208
#
_entry.id   3b48d8d02009197f15649ecfce073208
#
_cell.length_a   1.000
_cell.length_b   1.000
_cell.length_c   1.000
_cell.angle_alpha   90.00
_cell.angle_beta   90.00
_cell.angle_gamma   90.00
#
_symmetry.space_group_name_H-M   'P 1'
#
loop_
_entity.id
_entity.type
_entity.pdbx_description
1 polymer ?
#
loop_
_entity_poly.entity_id
_entity_poly.type
_entity_poly.pdbx_seq_one_letter_code
_entity_poly.pdbx_strand_id
1 'polypeptide(L)'
;FQHGGLIEEPKFLPQKIVEEKYSTKRYLWTDEKGLGQHFLTRYKKILYPSIKNNKQILIFSTLISYKKYTESNLIKNNHPFLDQNYDFFKYLNKENKNRVLIKLFPHKTSENIKKIWKKKFRNNINFAEIHSSPKVYFYNSRLAVINDISTPLYELMYIGVPFILISDNNFNELETKFVKKLKKLEKLKILYTSPIKAAEFVNNNYDTIDDWWKIVSKEKNFINFKNTLFTEKKDYINSITKELINI
;
A
#
# COMPACT_ATOMS: atom_id res chain seq x y z
N PHE A 1 20.31 -2.11 -5.17
CA PHE A 1 19.19 -2.70 -4.44
C PHE A 1 17.94 -1.83 -4.58
N GLN A 2 16.81 -2.45 -4.91
CA GLN A 2 15.52 -1.77 -4.89
C GLN A 2 15.17 -1.33 -3.46
N HIS A 3 14.90 -0.04 -3.24
CA HIS A 3 14.57 0.50 -1.91
C HIS A 3 13.14 1.01 -1.76
N GLY A 4 12.36 0.97 -2.85
CA GLY A 4 10.93 1.32 -2.87
C GLY A 4 10.14 0.36 -3.75
N GLY A 5 8.80 0.35 -3.59
CA GLY A 5 7.89 -0.33 -4.50
C GLY A 5 7.71 0.46 -5.80
N LEU A 6 6.99 -0.13 -6.76
CA LEU A 6 6.61 0.52 -8.02
C LEU A 6 7.81 0.92 -8.92
N ILE A 7 8.80 0.03 -9.05
CA ILE A 7 9.94 0.25 -9.95
C ILE A 7 9.76 -0.48 -11.28
N GLU A 8 9.26 -1.72 -11.24
CA GLU A 8 9.07 -2.55 -12.44
C GLU A 8 7.69 -2.41 -13.08
N GLU A 9 6.71 -1.90 -12.33
CA GLU A 9 5.32 -1.81 -12.75
C GLU A 9 4.98 -0.61 -13.66
N PRO A 10 5.65 0.56 -13.56
CA PRO A 10 5.43 1.66 -14.49
C PRO A 10 5.98 1.34 -15.88
N LYS A 11 5.25 1.73 -16.93
CA LYS A 11 5.70 1.65 -18.33
C LYS A 11 6.96 2.49 -18.57
N PHE A 12 7.04 3.62 -17.90
CA PHE A 12 8.16 4.53 -17.97
C PHE A 12 8.50 5.06 -16.58
N LEU A 13 9.72 4.81 -16.15
CA LEU A 13 10.29 5.34 -14.92
C LEU A 13 11.74 5.79 -15.20
N PRO A 14 12.05 7.09 -15.16
CA PRO A 14 13.40 7.60 -15.40
C PRO A 14 14.47 6.93 -14.53
N GLN A 15 14.15 6.67 -13.25
CA GLN A 15 15.05 5.99 -12.33
C GLN A 15 15.43 4.59 -12.82
N LYS A 16 14.46 3.81 -13.34
CA LYS A 16 14.71 2.49 -13.92
C LYS A 16 15.69 2.54 -15.07
N ILE A 17 15.53 3.51 -15.98
CA ILE A 17 16.42 3.71 -17.13
C ILE A 17 17.85 4.02 -16.67
N VAL A 18 18.00 4.92 -15.69
CA VAL A 18 19.31 5.28 -15.13
C VAL A 18 19.95 4.07 -14.45
N GLU A 19 19.20 3.34 -13.64
CA GLU A 19 19.71 2.16 -12.97
C GLU A 19 20.10 1.07 -13.96
N GLU A 20 19.32 0.84 -15.03
CA GLU A 20 19.64 -0.14 -16.07
C GLU A 20 20.91 0.25 -16.86
N LYS A 21 21.11 1.54 -17.10
CA LYS A 21 22.25 2.04 -17.88
C LYS A 21 23.58 2.03 -17.11
N TYR A 22 23.52 2.34 -15.79
CA TYR A 22 24.73 2.58 -15.01
C TYR A 22 25.02 1.53 -13.94
N SER A 23 24.13 0.59 -13.71
CA SER A 23 24.36 -0.48 -12.74
C SER A 23 24.81 -1.77 -13.42
N THR A 24 25.88 -2.36 -12.94
CA THR A 24 26.32 -3.69 -13.38
C THR A 24 25.36 -4.79 -12.95
N LYS A 25 24.64 -4.59 -11.85
CA LYS A 25 23.67 -5.54 -11.30
C LYS A 25 22.57 -4.82 -10.53
N ARG A 26 21.32 -5.31 -10.68
CA ARG A 26 20.14 -4.82 -9.97
C ARG A 26 19.56 -5.92 -9.10
N TYR A 27 19.24 -5.59 -7.86
CA TYR A 27 18.56 -6.48 -6.91
C TYR A 27 17.15 -5.95 -6.69
N LEU A 28 16.17 -6.68 -7.22
CA LEU A 28 14.77 -6.30 -7.21
C LEU A 28 13.98 -7.09 -6.16
N TRP A 29 12.84 -6.57 -5.77
CA TRP A 29 11.91 -7.30 -4.90
C TRP A 29 11.18 -8.40 -5.66
N THR A 30 10.92 -8.15 -6.94
CA THR A 30 10.41 -9.15 -7.87
C THR A 30 11.58 -9.88 -8.50
N ASP A 31 11.51 -11.18 -8.54
CA ASP A 31 12.62 -11.97 -8.98
C ASP A 31 12.30 -12.81 -10.21
N GLU A 32 12.55 -12.26 -11.38
CA GLU A 32 12.77 -13.12 -12.54
C GLU A 32 14.17 -13.79 -12.50
N LYS A 33 15.10 -13.28 -11.70
CA LYS A 33 16.50 -13.71 -11.62
C LYS A 33 17.02 -14.07 -10.21
N GLY A 34 16.18 -14.14 -9.24
CA GLY A 34 16.54 -14.81 -8.02
C GLY A 34 16.99 -14.04 -6.81
N LEU A 35 16.95 -12.71 -6.74
CA LEU A 35 17.52 -11.94 -5.62
C LEU A 35 16.54 -11.01 -4.90
N GLY A 36 15.25 -11.18 -5.14
CA GLY A 36 14.19 -10.39 -4.54
C GLY A 36 14.06 -10.55 -3.03
N GLN A 37 13.60 -9.51 -2.34
CA GLN A 37 13.11 -9.50 -0.95
C GLN A 37 14.04 -9.13 0.19
N HIS A 38 15.31 -8.82 -0.02
CA HIS A 38 16.16 -8.39 1.09
C HIS A 38 15.56 -7.25 1.94
N PHE A 39 14.74 -6.38 1.35
CA PHE A 39 14.10 -5.28 2.07
C PHE A 39 12.90 -5.71 2.90
N LEU A 40 12.06 -6.60 2.38
CA LEU A 40 10.84 -7.04 3.05
C LEU A 40 11.10 -8.04 4.19
N THR A 41 12.22 -8.72 4.18
CA THR A 41 12.60 -9.67 5.24
C THR A 41 12.76 -9.05 6.62
N ARG A 42 12.94 -7.73 6.69
CA ARG A 42 12.91 -6.99 7.97
C ARG A 42 11.53 -6.97 8.63
N TYR A 43 10.46 -7.33 7.90
CA TYR A 43 9.11 -7.42 8.42
C TYR A 43 8.82 -8.85 8.86
N LYS A 44 8.18 -8.99 10.02
CA LYS A 44 7.65 -10.28 10.48
C LYS A 44 6.25 -10.47 9.90
N LYS A 45 5.96 -11.65 9.39
CA LYS A 45 4.58 -12.01 9.01
C LYS A 45 3.71 -12.08 10.25
N ILE A 46 2.50 -11.57 10.13
CA ILE A 46 1.50 -11.72 11.16
C ILE A 46 0.91 -13.13 11.04
N LEU A 47 0.99 -13.88 12.12
CA LEU A 47 0.28 -15.15 12.22
C LEU A 47 -1.14 -14.85 12.74
N TYR A 48 -2.18 -15.33 12.04
CA TYR A 48 -3.51 -15.36 12.61
C TYR A 48 -3.42 -16.14 13.94
N PRO A 49 -3.82 -15.63 15.04
CA PRO A 49 -4.95 -14.85 15.48
C PRO A 49 -4.61 -13.47 16.09
N SER A 50 -3.37 -13.00 16.02
CA SER A 50 -2.96 -11.77 16.72
C SER A 50 -3.71 -10.50 16.27
N ILE A 51 -4.26 -10.50 15.04
CA ILE A 51 -5.02 -9.37 14.50
C ILE A 51 -6.40 -9.21 15.14
N LYS A 52 -7.00 -10.29 15.63
CA LYS A 52 -8.37 -10.24 16.20
C LYS A 52 -8.54 -9.25 17.34
N ASN A 53 -7.50 -9.02 18.12
CA ASN A 53 -7.53 -8.10 19.25
C ASN A 53 -7.36 -6.64 18.84
N ASN A 54 -6.91 -6.37 17.62
CA ASN A 54 -6.77 -5.03 17.09
C ASN A 54 -8.12 -4.51 16.62
N LYS A 55 -8.44 -3.26 17.00
CA LYS A 55 -9.72 -2.61 16.59
C LYS A 55 -9.50 -1.45 15.64
N GLN A 56 -8.26 -1.19 15.22
CA GLN A 56 -7.91 0.00 14.48
C GLN A 56 -8.12 -0.18 12.97
N ILE A 57 -8.72 0.83 12.34
CA ILE A 57 -8.72 1.03 10.89
C ILE A 57 -7.65 2.06 10.58
N LEU A 58 -6.59 1.65 9.92
CA LEU A 58 -5.51 2.54 9.52
C LEU A 58 -5.78 3.09 8.12
N ILE A 59 -5.97 4.39 7.99
CA ILE A 59 -5.93 5.07 6.69
C ILE A 59 -4.50 5.55 6.47
N PHE A 60 -3.79 4.95 5.52
CA PHE A 60 -2.48 5.40 5.12
C PHE A 60 -2.61 6.35 3.93
N SER A 61 -2.35 7.63 4.18
CA SER A 61 -2.49 8.68 3.18
C SER A 61 -1.13 9.06 2.63
N THR A 62 -0.89 8.72 1.37
CA THR A 62 0.24 9.22 0.60
C THR A 62 -0.06 10.62 0.08
N LEU A 63 0.97 11.48 0.07
CA LEU A 63 0.86 12.86 -0.41
C LEU A 63 1.43 13.04 -1.80
N ILE A 64 2.25 12.11 -2.24
CA ILE A 64 2.99 12.23 -3.47
C ILE A 64 2.21 11.50 -4.56
N SER A 65 1.52 12.26 -5.39
CA SER A 65 1.16 11.77 -6.71
C SER A 65 2.45 11.65 -7.53
N TYR A 66 2.79 10.46 -7.99
CA TYR A 66 3.83 10.25 -9.00
C TYR A 66 3.56 11.06 -10.28
N LYS A 67 2.33 11.47 -10.53
CA LYS A 67 1.95 12.42 -11.59
C LYS A 67 2.67 13.76 -11.53
N LYS A 68 3.27 14.14 -10.39
CA LYS A 68 4.01 15.40 -10.28
C LYS A 68 5.33 15.44 -11.06
N TYR A 69 5.87 14.30 -11.45
CA TYR A 69 7.12 14.29 -12.21
C TYR A 69 6.94 14.42 -13.72
N THR A 70 5.72 14.26 -14.23
CA THR A 70 5.43 14.30 -15.66
C THR A 70 4.62 15.50 -16.12
N GLU A 71 3.93 16.21 -15.21
CA GLU A 71 3.08 17.36 -15.56
C GLU A 71 3.44 18.60 -14.74
N SER A 72 4.35 19.41 -15.28
CA SER A 72 4.85 20.64 -14.64
C SER A 72 3.80 21.76 -14.47
N ASN A 73 2.56 21.64 -14.97
CA ASN A 73 1.65 22.77 -15.10
C ASN A 73 0.20 22.61 -14.58
N LEU A 74 -0.16 21.55 -13.93
CA LEU A 74 -1.53 21.38 -13.44
C LEU A 74 -1.62 21.08 -11.94
N ILE A 75 -1.12 22.03 -11.14
CA ILE A 75 -1.51 22.11 -9.72
C ILE A 75 -2.89 22.74 -9.65
N LYS A 76 -3.92 22.04 -10.08
CA LYS A 76 -5.26 22.30 -9.55
C LYS A 76 -5.27 21.75 -8.13
N ASN A 77 -5.80 22.52 -7.19
CA ASN A 77 -5.87 22.28 -5.75
C ASN A 77 -6.59 20.99 -5.30
N ASN A 78 -6.85 20.07 -6.21
CA ASN A 78 -7.52 18.81 -5.93
C ASN A 78 -6.47 17.70 -5.81
N HIS A 79 -6.26 17.20 -4.61
CA HIS A 79 -5.48 16.02 -4.35
C HIS A 79 -6.42 14.80 -4.39
N PRO A 80 -6.56 14.08 -5.51
CA PRO A 80 -7.55 13.01 -5.66
C PRO A 80 -7.43 11.94 -4.58
N PHE A 81 -6.23 11.67 -4.10
CA PHE A 81 -6.00 10.73 -3.00
C PHE A 81 -6.55 11.23 -1.65
N LEU A 82 -6.50 12.54 -1.40
CA LEU A 82 -7.09 13.11 -0.19
C LEU A 82 -8.61 13.08 -0.26
N ASP A 83 -9.19 13.39 -1.42
CA ASP A 83 -10.63 13.35 -1.61
C ASP A 83 -11.17 11.93 -1.48
N GLN A 84 -10.47 10.94 -2.02
CA GLN A 84 -10.81 9.53 -1.81
C GLN A 84 -10.82 9.13 -0.33
N ASN A 85 -9.81 9.56 0.42
CA ASN A 85 -9.73 9.29 1.85
C ASN A 85 -10.81 10.04 2.63
N TYR A 86 -11.13 11.29 2.24
CA TYR A 86 -12.22 12.07 2.84
C TYR A 86 -13.58 11.42 2.61
N ASP A 87 -13.84 10.98 1.39
CA ASP A 87 -15.10 10.32 1.06
C ASP A 87 -15.21 8.97 1.75
N PHE A 88 -14.14 8.17 1.75
CA PHE A 88 -14.13 6.93 2.52
C PHE A 88 -14.48 7.19 3.99
N PHE A 89 -13.77 8.09 4.66
CA PHE A 89 -14.03 8.41 6.07
C PHE A 89 -15.44 8.96 6.30
N LYS A 90 -15.92 9.84 5.43
CA LYS A 90 -17.25 10.45 5.53
C LYS A 90 -18.37 9.42 5.56
N TYR A 91 -18.26 8.36 4.73
CA TYR A 91 -19.28 7.33 4.58
C TYR A 91 -19.13 6.14 5.55
N LEU A 92 -18.09 6.11 6.37
CA LEU A 92 -18.03 5.18 7.49
C LEU A 92 -19.15 5.49 8.50
N ASN A 93 -19.70 4.45 9.13
CA ASN A 93 -20.61 4.59 10.27
C ASN A 93 -19.87 5.18 11.49
N LYS A 94 -20.62 5.60 12.51
CA LYS A 94 -20.05 6.25 13.70
C LYS A 94 -19.03 5.35 14.43
N GLU A 95 -19.34 4.07 14.54
CA GLU A 95 -18.49 3.13 15.24
C GLU A 95 -17.15 2.94 14.53
N ASN A 96 -17.17 2.72 13.22
CA ASN A 96 -15.95 2.57 12.41
C ASN A 96 -15.15 3.87 12.32
N LYS A 97 -15.79 5.05 12.30
CA LYS A 97 -15.09 6.35 12.40
C LYS A 97 -14.26 6.46 13.68
N ASN A 98 -14.79 5.99 14.80
CA ASN A 98 -14.06 6.03 16.08
C ASN A 98 -12.84 5.10 16.11
N ARG A 99 -12.80 4.11 15.23
CA ARG A 99 -11.67 3.17 15.07
C ARG A 99 -10.57 3.67 14.14
N VAL A 100 -10.82 4.78 13.43
CA VAL A 100 -9.87 5.27 12.41
C VAL A 100 -8.67 5.95 13.05
N LEU A 101 -7.49 5.56 12.59
CA LEU A 101 -6.23 6.27 12.75
C LEU A 101 -5.69 6.66 11.38
N ILE A 102 -5.33 7.93 11.17
CA ILE A 102 -4.77 8.41 9.92
C ILE A 102 -3.26 8.53 10.07
N LYS A 103 -2.53 7.81 9.23
CA LYS A 103 -1.07 7.93 9.09
C LYS A 103 -0.77 8.71 7.81
N LEU A 104 -0.28 9.92 7.99
CA LEU A 104 0.20 10.74 6.88
C LEU A 104 1.64 10.38 6.52
N PHE A 105 1.97 10.51 5.24
CA PHE A 105 3.35 10.40 4.78
C PHE A 105 4.21 11.50 5.42
N PRO A 106 5.45 11.23 5.86
CA PRO A 106 6.30 12.24 6.49
C PRO A 106 6.80 13.26 5.46
N HIS A 107 6.09 14.36 5.34
CA HIS A 107 6.38 15.46 4.43
C HIS A 107 6.08 16.81 5.09
N LYS A 108 6.76 17.88 4.65
CA LYS A 108 6.59 19.24 5.18
C LYS A 108 5.15 19.78 5.10
N THR A 109 4.34 19.25 4.16
CA THR A 109 2.92 19.65 3.99
C THR A 109 1.97 18.86 4.86
N SER A 110 2.42 17.83 5.57
CA SER A 110 1.55 16.89 6.29
C SER A 110 0.83 17.55 7.46
N GLU A 111 1.46 18.51 8.13
CA GLU A 111 0.79 19.28 9.19
C GLU A 111 -0.37 20.13 8.64
N ASN A 112 -0.23 20.70 7.44
CA ASN A 112 -1.31 21.44 6.80
C ASN A 112 -2.48 20.50 6.44
N ILE A 113 -2.18 19.33 5.94
CA ILE A 113 -3.21 18.32 5.64
C ILE A 113 -3.93 17.89 6.89
N LYS A 114 -3.22 17.67 7.99
CA LYS A 114 -3.82 17.37 9.29
C LYS A 114 -4.79 18.48 9.75
N LYS A 115 -4.42 19.76 9.55
CA LYS A 115 -5.30 20.90 9.84
C LYS A 115 -6.56 20.88 8.96
N ILE A 116 -6.44 20.58 7.66
CA ILE A 116 -7.57 20.49 6.73
C ILE A 116 -8.52 19.35 7.16
N TRP A 117 -8.01 18.18 7.48
CA TRP A 117 -8.79 17.08 8.01
C TRP A 117 -9.56 17.45 9.28
N LYS A 118 -8.87 18.05 10.26
CA LYS A 118 -9.48 18.50 11.52
C LYS A 118 -10.59 19.53 11.28
N LYS A 119 -10.36 20.49 10.38
CA LYS A 119 -11.39 21.48 10.00
C LYS A 119 -12.61 20.82 9.35
N LYS A 120 -12.38 19.88 8.40
CA LYS A 120 -13.45 19.20 7.64
C LYS A 120 -14.33 18.30 8.53
N PHE A 121 -13.74 17.65 9.54
CA PHE A 121 -14.41 16.66 10.39
C PHE A 121 -14.47 17.04 11.87
N ARG A 122 -14.41 18.35 12.18
CA ARG A 122 -14.65 18.93 13.54
C ARG A 122 -13.77 18.31 14.63
N ASN A 123 -12.47 18.12 14.36
CA ASN A 123 -11.49 17.54 15.27
C ASN A 123 -11.75 16.07 15.72
N ASN A 124 -12.72 15.40 15.16
CA ASN A 124 -13.14 14.05 15.56
C ASN A 124 -12.33 12.97 14.81
N ILE A 125 -10.99 13.18 14.73
CA ILE A 125 -10.09 12.32 13.97
C ILE A 125 -8.77 12.13 14.75
N ASN A 126 -8.31 10.88 14.80
CA ASN A 126 -7.03 10.53 15.37
C ASN A 126 -5.95 10.42 14.29
N PHE A 127 -4.78 10.99 14.59
CA PHE A 127 -3.62 10.93 13.72
C PHE A 127 -2.48 10.17 14.39
N ALA A 128 -1.82 9.34 13.62
CA ALA A 128 -0.52 8.79 13.96
C ALA A 128 0.53 9.91 13.93
N GLU A 129 1.62 9.71 14.65
CA GLU A 129 2.76 10.60 14.57
C GLU A 129 3.35 10.58 13.14
N ILE A 130 3.60 11.77 12.56
CA ILE A 130 3.96 11.92 11.15
C ILE A 130 5.30 11.24 10.84
N HIS A 131 6.31 11.45 11.68
CA HIS A 131 7.67 10.95 11.44
C HIS A 131 7.93 9.52 11.94
N SER A 132 6.98 8.92 12.63
CA SER A 132 7.10 7.54 13.09
C SER A 132 7.05 6.53 11.94
N SER A 133 7.69 5.38 12.12
CA SER A 133 7.67 4.30 11.13
C SER A 133 6.24 3.78 10.91
N PRO A 134 5.77 3.64 9.66
CA PRO A 134 4.46 3.07 9.37
C PRO A 134 4.33 1.62 9.83
N LYS A 135 5.44 0.90 9.96
CA LYS A 135 5.48 -0.49 10.39
C LYS A 135 4.72 -0.75 11.70
N VAL A 136 4.89 0.11 12.70
CA VAL A 136 4.21 -0.03 14.01
C VAL A 136 2.70 -0.01 13.84
N TYR A 137 2.21 0.88 12.97
CA TYR A 137 0.78 1.02 12.73
C TYR A 137 0.20 -0.13 11.90
N PHE A 138 0.97 -0.69 10.95
CA PHE A 138 0.54 -1.87 10.22
C PHE A 138 0.30 -3.05 11.16
N TYR A 139 1.23 -3.33 12.08
CA TYR A 139 1.07 -4.42 13.04
C TYR A 139 -0.08 -4.23 14.03
N ASN A 140 -0.44 -2.98 14.33
CA ASN A 140 -1.50 -2.65 15.27
C ASN A 140 -2.87 -2.43 14.59
N SER A 141 -2.95 -2.59 13.27
CA SER A 141 -4.19 -2.40 12.53
C SER A 141 -4.92 -3.72 12.31
N ARG A 142 -6.24 -3.70 12.43
CA ARG A 142 -7.11 -4.79 11.99
C ARG A 142 -7.39 -4.73 10.50
N LEU A 143 -7.48 -3.51 9.97
CA LEU A 143 -7.66 -3.22 8.56
C LEU A 143 -6.82 -2.01 8.17
N ALA A 144 -6.10 -2.09 7.07
CA ALA A 144 -5.45 -0.95 6.45
C ALA A 144 -6.21 -0.50 5.19
N VAL A 145 -6.30 0.81 4.98
CA VAL A 145 -6.87 1.42 3.78
C VAL A 145 -5.78 2.27 3.13
N ILE A 146 -5.46 1.95 1.90
CA ILE A 146 -4.45 2.63 1.09
C ILE A 146 -5.08 3.12 -0.20
N ASN A 147 -4.56 4.18 -0.76
CA ASN A 147 -5.06 4.76 -2.01
C ASN A 147 -3.96 4.94 -3.05
N ASP A 148 -2.85 4.28 -2.87
CA ASP A 148 -1.71 4.35 -3.78
C ASP A 148 -1.03 2.99 -3.92
N ILE A 149 -0.56 2.71 -5.14
CA ILE A 149 0.24 1.53 -5.45
C ILE A 149 1.71 1.89 -5.20
N SER A 150 2.13 1.77 -3.96
CA SER A 150 3.47 2.16 -3.51
C SER A 150 3.98 1.20 -2.43
N THR A 151 5.11 1.49 -1.83
CA THR A 151 5.74 0.66 -0.79
C THR A 151 4.77 0.11 0.28
N PRO A 152 3.79 0.87 0.80
CA PRO A 152 2.80 0.34 1.75
C PRO A 152 2.01 -0.86 1.25
N LEU A 153 1.65 -0.91 -0.03
CA LEU A 153 0.96 -2.07 -0.61
C LEU A 153 1.80 -3.35 -0.48
N TYR A 154 3.08 -3.25 -0.83
CA TYR A 154 4.02 -4.39 -0.74
C TYR A 154 4.22 -4.83 0.71
N GLU A 155 4.37 -3.87 1.61
CA GLU A 155 4.57 -4.14 3.04
C GLU A 155 3.35 -4.83 3.64
N LEU A 156 2.14 -4.35 3.38
CA LEU A 156 0.89 -4.93 3.87
C LEU A 156 0.69 -6.36 3.33
N MET A 157 0.95 -6.57 2.04
CA MET A 157 0.86 -7.91 1.44
C MET A 157 1.89 -8.87 2.01
N TYR A 158 3.10 -8.40 2.31
CA TYR A 158 4.14 -9.22 2.91
C TYR A 158 3.83 -9.57 4.36
N ILE A 159 3.42 -8.58 5.16
CA ILE A 159 3.08 -8.76 6.56
C ILE A 159 1.83 -9.65 6.70
N GLY A 160 0.87 -9.52 5.78
CA GLY A 160 -0.38 -10.27 5.81
C GLY A 160 -1.52 -9.55 6.54
N VAL A 161 -1.43 -8.23 6.73
CA VAL A 161 -2.52 -7.41 7.28
C VAL A 161 -3.67 -7.31 6.27
N PRO A 162 -4.94 -7.46 6.70
CA PRO A 162 -6.08 -7.16 5.86
C PRO A 162 -6.01 -5.72 5.33
N PHE A 163 -6.20 -5.54 4.02
CA PHE A 163 -6.18 -4.19 3.45
C PHE A 163 -7.19 -4.01 2.31
N ILE A 164 -7.53 -2.77 2.07
CA ILE A 164 -8.31 -2.29 0.94
C ILE A 164 -7.49 -1.24 0.21
N LEU A 165 -7.46 -1.35 -1.11
CA LEU A 165 -6.89 -0.36 -2.03
C LEU A 165 -8.03 0.41 -2.70
N ILE A 166 -8.04 1.74 -2.56
CA ILE A 166 -8.98 2.62 -3.25
C ILE A 166 -8.23 3.31 -4.39
N SER A 167 -8.71 3.17 -5.62
CA SER A 167 -8.06 3.77 -6.79
C SER A 167 -9.08 4.16 -7.85
N ASP A 168 -8.85 5.27 -8.52
CA ASP A 168 -9.70 5.82 -9.59
C ASP A 168 -9.66 5.05 -10.92
N ASN A 169 -9.02 3.87 -10.96
CA ASN A 169 -8.80 3.07 -12.19
C ASN A 169 -7.91 3.75 -13.26
N ASN A 170 -7.25 4.84 -12.94
CA ASN A 170 -6.32 5.47 -13.87
C ASN A 170 -4.94 4.78 -13.80
N PHE A 171 -4.86 3.62 -14.42
CA PHE A 171 -3.65 2.78 -14.44
C PHE A 171 -2.89 2.88 -15.77
N ASN A 172 -3.08 3.95 -16.54
CA ASN A 172 -2.51 4.08 -17.89
C ASN A 172 -0.98 4.09 -17.90
N GLU A 173 -0.36 4.51 -16.80
CA GLU A 173 1.08 4.58 -16.65
C GLU A 173 1.71 3.25 -16.21
N LEU A 174 0.87 2.27 -15.84
CA LEU A 174 1.34 0.97 -15.38
C LEU A 174 1.37 -0.04 -16.54
N GLU A 175 2.24 -1.02 -16.41
CA GLU A 175 2.33 -2.13 -17.35
C GLU A 175 1.00 -2.88 -17.46
N THR A 176 0.57 -3.14 -18.68
CA THR A 176 -0.73 -3.79 -18.96
C THR A 176 -0.86 -5.15 -18.26
N LYS A 177 0.23 -5.90 -18.19
CA LYS A 177 0.29 -7.21 -17.52
C LYS A 177 0.03 -7.07 -16.01
N PHE A 178 0.59 -6.03 -15.39
CA PHE A 178 0.37 -5.70 -13.99
C PHE A 178 -1.08 -5.28 -13.74
N VAL A 179 -1.61 -4.35 -14.54
CA VAL A 179 -2.99 -3.86 -14.43
C VAL A 179 -4.01 -4.98 -14.55
N LYS A 180 -3.81 -5.93 -15.49
CA LYS A 180 -4.70 -7.10 -15.63
C LYS A 180 -4.78 -7.94 -14.35
N LYS A 181 -3.69 -8.09 -13.63
CA LYS A 181 -3.65 -8.83 -12.35
C LYS A 181 -4.25 -8.00 -11.22
N LEU A 182 -3.93 -6.71 -11.17
CA LEU A 182 -4.47 -5.77 -10.16
C LEU A 182 -6.01 -5.73 -10.22
N LYS A 183 -6.59 -5.59 -11.40
CA LYS A 183 -8.06 -5.55 -11.59
C LYS A 183 -8.79 -6.80 -11.11
N LYS A 184 -8.12 -7.94 -11.04
CA LYS A 184 -8.73 -9.16 -10.46
C LYS A 184 -9.00 -9.04 -8.96
N LEU A 185 -8.33 -8.10 -8.27
CA LEU A 185 -8.56 -7.84 -6.86
C LEU A 185 -9.91 -7.16 -6.58
N GLU A 186 -10.57 -6.57 -7.60
CA GLU A 186 -11.93 -6.03 -7.47
C GLU A 186 -12.94 -7.13 -7.07
N LYS A 187 -12.83 -8.31 -7.71
CA LYS A 187 -13.69 -9.46 -7.40
C LYS A 187 -13.50 -9.98 -5.98
N LEU A 188 -12.33 -9.76 -5.40
CA LEU A 188 -11.97 -10.13 -4.04
C LEU A 188 -12.33 -9.08 -3.00
N LYS A 189 -12.93 -7.96 -3.42
CA LYS A 189 -13.23 -6.81 -2.54
C LYS A 189 -11.98 -6.22 -1.87
N ILE A 190 -10.83 -6.31 -2.55
CA ILE A 190 -9.58 -5.65 -2.14
C ILE A 190 -9.41 -4.33 -2.86
N LEU A 191 -9.68 -4.28 -4.18
CA LEU A 191 -9.61 -3.05 -4.98
C LEU A 191 -11.00 -2.45 -5.14
N TYR A 192 -11.11 -1.16 -4.88
CA TYR A 192 -12.33 -0.36 -5.06
C TYR A 192 -12.03 0.87 -5.89
N THR A 193 -12.93 1.16 -6.84
CA THR A 193 -12.89 2.39 -7.63
C THR A 193 -13.71 3.51 -6.99
N SER A 194 -14.58 3.15 -6.04
CA SER A 194 -15.43 4.08 -5.29
C SER A 194 -15.10 4.01 -3.81
N PRO A 195 -14.64 5.12 -3.20
CA PRO A 195 -14.41 5.18 -1.76
C PRO A 195 -15.69 4.95 -0.95
N ILE A 196 -16.85 5.31 -1.50
CA ILE A 196 -18.15 5.07 -0.87
C ILE A 196 -18.43 3.57 -0.74
N LYS A 197 -18.26 2.82 -1.85
CA LYS A 197 -18.44 1.35 -1.85
C LYS A 197 -17.43 0.65 -0.93
N ALA A 198 -16.21 1.17 -0.83
CA ALA A 198 -15.22 0.67 0.11
C ALA A 198 -15.68 0.89 1.57
N ALA A 199 -16.22 2.07 1.87
CA ALA A 199 -16.76 2.37 3.21
C ALA A 199 -17.98 1.50 3.56
N GLU A 200 -18.89 1.29 2.61
CA GLU A 200 -20.04 0.39 2.77
C GLU A 200 -19.59 -1.05 3.07
N PHE A 201 -18.59 -1.54 2.33
CA PHE A 201 -18.02 -2.87 2.61
C PHE A 201 -17.47 -2.95 4.03
N VAL A 202 -16.70 -1.96 4.48
CA VAL A 202 -16.15 -1.93 5.84
C VAL A 202 -17.26 -1.85 6.87
N ASN A 203 -18.29 -1.02 6.66
CA ASN A 203 -19.41 -0.91 7.59
C ASN A 203 -20.14 -2.23 7.79
N ASN A 204 -20.28 -3.03 6.76
CA ASN A 204 -21.02 -4.28 6.77
C ASN A 204 -20.18 -5.49 7.21
N ASN A 205 -18.85 -5.42 7.10
CA ASN A 205 -17.99 -6.59 7.26
C ASN A 205 -16.87 -6.39 8.29
N TYR A 206 -16.81 -5.26 8.98
CA TYR A 206 -15.69 -4.99 9.89
C TYR A 206 -15.53 -6.06 10.98
N ASP A 207 -16.62 -6.54 11.55
CA ASP A 207 -16.58 -7.53 12.62
C ASP A 207 -16.14 -8.93 12.15
N THR A 208 -16.33 -9.21 10.86
CA THR A 208 -15.91 -10.46 10.18
C THR A 208 -14.76 -10.27 9.21
N ILE A 209 -14.05 -9.13 9.27
CA ILE A 209 -12.98 -8.77 8.32
C ILE A 209 -11.85 -9.80 8.31
N ASP A 210 -11.58 -10.42 9.45
CA ASP A 210 -10.55 -11.46 9.59
C ASP A 210 -10.93 -12.73 8.83
N ASP A 211 -12.20 -13.10 8.85
CA ASP A 211 -12.68 -14.29 8.14
C ASP A 211 -12.71 -14.06 6.64
N TRP A 212 -13.14 -12.87 6.20
CA TRP A 212 -12.98 -12.45 4.81
C TRP A 212 -11.52 -12.55 4.37
N TRP A 213 -10.57 -12.00 5.16
CA TRP A 213 -9.16 -12.00 4.81
C TRP A 213 -8.55 -13.40 4.74
N LYS A 214 -8.94 -14.30 5.64
CA LYS A 214 -8.50 -15.71 5.61
C LYS A 214 -8.87 -16.42 4.30
N ILE A 215 -10.04 -16.10 3.75
CA ILE A 215 -10.50 -16.66 2.49
C ILE A 215 -9.73 -16.01 1.34
N VAL A 216 -9.78 -14.69 1.27
CA VAL A 216 -9.25 -13.90 0.16
C VAL A 216 -7.74 -14.03 0.00
N SER A 217 -7.00 -14.09 1.10
CA SER A 217 -5.54 -14.24 1.07
C SER A 217 -5.05 -15.58 0.51
N LYS A 218 -5.93 -16.58 0.40
CA LYS A 218 -5.66 -17.90 -0.20
C LYS A 218 -6.13 -18.00 -1.66
N GLU A 219 -6.89 -17.01 -2.14
CA GLU A 219 -7.40 -17.00 -3.51
C GLU A 219 -6.27 -16.92 -4.53
N LYS A 220 -6.39 -17.72 -5.60
CA LYS A 220 -5.39 -17.78 -6.69
C LYS A 220 -5.08 -16.40 -7.28
N ASN A 221 -6.09 -15.55 -7.43
CA ASN A 221 -5.91 -14.21 -7.98
C ASN A 221 -5.08 -13.32 -7.04
N PHE A 222 -5.29 -13.42 -5.72
CA PHE A 222 -4.48 -12.71 -4.73
C PHE A 222 -3.03 -13.20 -4.73
N ILE A 223 -2.84 -14.51 -4.68
CA ILE A 223 -1.49 -15.12 -4.69
C ILE A 223 -0.73 -14.75 -5.97
N ASN A 224 -1.38 -14.84 -7.12
CA ASN A 224 -0.80 -14.46 -8.41
C ASN A 224 -0.42 -12.98 -8.45
N PHE A 225 -1.23 -12.09 -7.88
CA PHE A 225 -0.89 -10.68 -7.78
C PHE A 225 0.27 -10.46 -6.81
N LYS A 226 0.22 -11.05 -5.62
CA LYS A 226 1.30 -11.01 -4.63
C LYS A 226 2.64 -11.41 -5.24
N ASN A 227 2.68 -12.52 -5.99
CA ASN A 227 3.88 -13.04 -6.63
C ASN A 227 4.42 -12.16 -7.77
N THR A 228 3.65 -11.16 -8.24
CA THR A 228 4.19 -10.13 -9.13
C THR A 228 4.89 -9.00 -8.40
N LEU A 229 4.59 -8.80 -7.13
CA LEU A 229 5.18 -7.73 -6.34
C LEU A 229 6.51 -8.17 -5.72
N PHE A 230 6.60 -9.43 -5.36
CA PHE A 230 7.80 -9.99 -4.75
C PHE A 230 7.81 -11.52 -4.77
N THR A 231 9.01 -12.09 -4.72
CA THR A 231 9.26 -13.52 -4.61
C THR A 231 9.82 -13.86 -3.24
N GLU A 232 9.26 -14.83 -2.53
CA GLU A 232 9.79 -15.26 -1.23
C GLU A 232 10.93 -16.26 -1.41
N LYS A 233 12.13 -15.89 -1.00
CA LYS A 233 13.29 -16.81 -0.92
C LYS A 233 13.71 -17.04 0.52
N LYS A 234 13.95 -18.29 0.86
CA LYS A 234 14.35 -18.68 2.22
C LYS A 234 15.79 -18.29 2.56
N ASP A 235 16.67 -18.18 1.57
CA ASP A 235 18.12 -18.05 1.79
C ASP A 235 18.77 -16.95 0.94
N TYR A 236 18.10 -15.80 0.84
CA TYR A 236 18.56 -14.72 -0.02
C TYR A 236 19.88 -14.08 0.46
N ILE A 237 20.14 -14.04 1.78
CA ILE A 237 21.38 -13.47 2.34
C ILE A 237 22.57 -14.24 1.83
N ASN A 238 22.56 -15.57 1.97
CA ASN A 238 23.64 -16.40 1.49
C ASN A 238 23.82 -16.34 -0.04
N SER A 239 22.71 -16.20 -0.77
CA SER A 239 22.76 -16.03 -2.22
C SER A 239 23.46 -14.71 -2.60
N ILE A 240 23.09 -13.60 -1.95
CA ILE A 240 23.71 -12.28 -2.19
C ILE A 240 25.18 -12.31 -1.75
N THR A 241 25.49 -12.86 -0.57
CA THR A 241 26.85 -12.94 -0.06
C THR A 241 27.76 -13.72 -1.02
N LYS A 242 27.32 -14.88 -1.50
CA LYS A 242 28.08 -15.67 -2.49
C LYS A 242 28.35 -14.89 -3.78
N GLU A 243 27.37 -14.11 -4.24
CA GLU A 243 27.56 -13.31 -5.46
C GLU A 243 28.50 -12.13 -5.25
N LEU A 244 28.45 -11.45 -4.09
CA LEU A 244 29.34 -10.33 -3.78
C LEU A 244 30.80 -10.77 -3.55
N ILE A 245 31.02 -12.00 -3.10
CA ILE A 245 32.37 -12.55 -2.93
C ILE A 245 32.98 -12.98 -4.27
N ASN A 246 32.14 -13.28 -5.28
CA ASN A 246 32.59 -13.74 -6.60
C ASN A 246 32.69 -12.59 -7.64
N ILE A 247 32.57 -11.33 -7.20
CA ILE A 247 32.85 -10.13 -8.00
C ILE A 247 34.24 -9.62 -7.71
#